data_a6d2f9aecf816a8efa53fdb46cb5bdaa
#
_entry.id   a6d2f9aecf816a8efa53fdb46cb5bdaa
#
_cell.length_a   1.000
_cell.length_b   1.000
_cell.length_c   1.000
_cell.angle_alpha   90.00
_cell.angle_beta   90.00
_cell.angle_gamma   90.00
#
_symmetry.space_group_name_H-M   'P 1'
#
loop_
_entity.id
_entity.type
_entity.pdbx_description
1 polymer ?
#
loop_
_entity_poly.entity_id
_entity_poly.type
_entity_poly.pdbx_seq_one_letter_code
_entity_poly.pdbx_strand_id
1 'polypeptide(L)'
;MRMEYSIQGNSALIMIDVQQGWNDPSWGRRNNPNAEKVISDALELWRENKLPVIHVRHDSRNPDSLLKAGKPGYEFKPEAMPVDGEPVIVKHVNSGFIGTDLEQRLRAQGIHDLFFAGITTDHCVSTTVRMAANLGFSVFVIEDACVTFDRKDLKGRTIRAEDVHSVSLASLHGEFATVLSFNDLSAGTRS
;
A
#
# COMPACT_ATOMS: atom_id res chain seq x y z
N MET A 1 -14.63 -14.82 15.97
CA MET A 1 -14.40 -13.64 16.80
C MET A 1 -13.67 -12.66 15.90
N ARG A 2 -14.29 -11.54 15.54
CA ARG A 2 -13.60 -10.48 14.77
C ARG A 2 -12.51 -9.91 15.65
N MET A 3 -11.26 -9.87 15.19
CA MET A 3 -10.19 -9.20 15.91
C MET A 3 -10.24 -7.72 15.53
N GLU A 4 -10.59 -6.86 16.49
CA GLU A 4 -10.45 -5.43 16.31
C GLU A 4 -9.00 -5.03 16.59
N TYR A 5 -8.38 -4.35 15.62
CA TYR A 5 -7.06 -3.76 15.78
C TYR A 5 -7.19 -2.27 16.05
N SER A 6 -6.71 -1.87 17.22
CA SER A 6 -6.62 -0.46 17.59
C SER A 6 -5.32 0.14 17.04
N ILE A 7 -5.43 1.18 16.18
CA ILE A 7 -4.25 1.92 15.74
C ILE A 7 -3.64 2.69 16.92
N GLN A 8 -2.33 2.55 17.11
CA GLN A 8 -1.59 3.12 18.25
C GLN A 8 -0.81 4.37 17.83
N GLY A 9 -0.33 5.15 18.80
CA GLY A 9 0.44 6.37 18.56
C GLY A 9 1.79 6.18 17.83
N ASN A 10 2.30 4.93 17.80
CA ASN A 10 3.50 4.53 17.06
C ASN A 10 3.19 3.88 15.69
N SER A 11 1.99 4.07 15.17
CA SER A 11 1.53 3.52 13.89
C SER A 11 1.67 4.53 12.76
N ALA A 12 2.03 4.06 11.56
CA ALA A 12 2.00 4.84 10.33
C ALA A 12 1.21 4.11 9.23
N LEU A 13 0.49 4.89 8.41
CA LEU A 13 -0.11 4.41 7.17
C LEU A 13 0.84 4.65 6.00
N ILE A 14 1.17 3.60 5.27
CA ILE A 14 2.07 3.64 4.12
C ILE A 14 1.25 3.38 2.86
N MET A 15 1.04 4.43 2.08
CA MET A 15 0.30 4.37 0.82
C MET A 15 1.24 4.03 -0.33
N ILE A 16 1.07 2.87 -0.96
CA ILE A 16 1.96 2.36 -2.00
C ILE A 16 1.38 2.63 -3.38
N ASP A 17 2.03 3.51 -4.15
CA ASP A 17 1.85 3.73 -5.59
C ASP A 17 0.39 3.95 -6.01
N VAL A 18 -0.39 4.70 -5.23
CA VAL A 18 -1.79 5.02 -5.57
C VAL A 18 -1.82 6.13 -6.62
N GLN A 19 -1.41 5.79 -7.85
CA GLN A 19 -1.19 6.70 -8.97
C GLN A 19 -2.23 6.52 -10.07
N GLN A 20 -2.45 7.58 -10.87
CA GLN A 20 -3.45 7.61 -11.95
C GLN A 20 -3.14 6.63 -13.08
N GLY A 21 -1.88 6.28 -13.30
CA GLY A 21 -1.47 5.33 -14.34
C GLY A 21 -2.12 3.95 -14.21
N TRP A 22 -2.60 3.59 -13.02
CA TRP A 22 -3.35 2.34 -12.80
C TRP A 22 -4.79 2.38 -13.32
N ASN A 23 -5.28 3.54 -13.78
CA ASN A 23 -6.59 3.67 -14.42
C ASN A 23 -6.57 3.29 -15.91
N ASP A 24 -5.39 3.08 -16.48
CA ASP A 24 -5.25 2.74 -17.88
C ASP A 24 -5.86 1.37 -18.17
N PRO A 25 -6.75 1.25 -19.19
CA PRO A 25 -7.41 -0.02 -19.51
C PRO A 25 -6.44 -1.12 -19.98
N SER A 26 -5.21 -0.79 -20.35
CA SER A 26 -4.20 -1.78 -20.74
C SER A 26 -3.80 -2.72 -19.61
N TRP A 27 -4.05 -2.35 -18.34
CA TRP A 27 -3.85 -3.24 -17.19
C TRP A 27 -4.86 -4.37 -17.12
N GLY A 28 -6.01 -4.25 -17.80
CA GLY A 28 -7.08 -5.23 -17.79
C GLY A 28 -7.96 -5.16 -16.56
N ARG A 29 -8.61 -6.28 -16.22
CA ARG A 29 -9.53 -6.37 -15.10
C ARG A 29 -8.78 -6.42 -13.77
N ARG A 30 -9.34 -5.75 -12.76
CA ARG A 30 -8.81 -5.69 -11.39
C ARG A 30 -9.77 -6.29 -10.35
N ASN A 31 -9.24 -6.60 -9.17
CA ASN A 31 -10.03 -6.86 -7.97
C ASN A 31 -10.43 -5.55 -7.25
N ASN A 32 -11.13 -5.67 -6.15
CA ASN A 32 -11.47 -4.58 -5.20
C ASN A 32 -11.91 -3.29 -5.90
N PRO A 33 -13.08 -3.27 -6.56
CA PRO A 33 -13.52 -2.10 -7.33
C PRO A 33 -13.73 -0.85 -6.46
N ASN A 34 -13.90 -1.01 -5.15
CA ASN A 34 -14.10 0.08 -4.18
C ASN A 34 -12.82 0.44 -3.40
N ALA A 35 -11.66 -0.06 -3.79
CA ALA A 35 -10.43 0.12 -3.02
C ALA A 35 -10.06 1.59 -2.83
N GLU A 36 -10.29 2.46 -3.82
CA GLU A 36 -10.01 3.89 -3.69
C GLU A 36 -10.84 4.55 -2.59
N LYS A 37 -12.10 4.14 -2.44
CA LYS A 37 -12.91 4.62 -1.31
C LYS A 37 -12.33 4.14 0.02
N VAL A 38 -11.97 2.87 0.14
CA VAL A 38 -11.36 2.32 1.36
C VAL A 38 -10.02 3.00 1.66
N ILE A 39 -9.22 3.31 0.64
CA ILE A 39 -7.99 4.09 0.75
C ILE A 39 -8.28 5.48 1.34
N SER A 40 -9.30 6.18 0.81
CA SER A 40 -9.70 7.49 1.32
C SER A 40 -10.15 7.40 2.77
N ASP A 41 -10.97 6.40 3.12
CA ASP A 41 -11.44 6.17 4.50
C ASP A 41 -10.27 5.87 5.46
N ALA A 42 -9.28 5.09 5.01
CA ALA A 42 -8.07 4.82 5.79
C ALA A 42 -7.23 6.09 6.00
N LEU A 43 -7.05 6.91 4.98
CA LEU A 43 -6.37 8.20 5.10
C LEU A 43 -7.09 9.13 6.08
N GLU A 44 -8.42 9.20 6.00
CA GLU A 44 -9.23 10.00 6.92
C GLU A 44 -9.05 9.52 8.36
N LEU A 45 -9.12 8.21 8.62
CA LEU A 45 -8.91 7.63 9.95
C LEU A 45 -7.56 8.02 10.55
N TRP A 46 -6.46 7.93 9.77
CA TRP A 46 -5.12 8.33 10.26
C TRP A 46 -5.01 9.83 10.51
N ARG A 47 -5.52 10.65 9.59
CA ARG A 47 -5.50 12.12 9.68
C ARG A 47 -6.31 12.64 10.87
N GLU A 48 -7.51 12.10 11.11
CA GLU A 48 -8.34 12.46 12.26
C GLU A 48 -7.64 12.13 13.59
N ASN A 49 -6.90 11.03 13.64
CA ASN A 49 -6.13 10.61 14.79
C ASN A 49 -4.74 11.26 14.87
N LYS A 50 -4.39 12.15 13.92
CA LYS A 50 -3.09 12.84 13.83
C LYS A 50 -1.91 11.86 13.82
N LEU A 51 -2.11 10.71 13.19
CA LEU A 51 -1.07 9.70 13.01
C LEU A 51 -0.33 9.91 11.67
N PRO A 52 0.94 9.49 11.60
CA PRO A 52 1.74 9.63 10.38
C PRO A 52 1.15 8.91 9.18
N VAL A 53 1.08 9.63 8.06
CA VAL A 53 0.80 9.09 6.73
C VAL A 53 2.01 9.33 5.84
N ILE A 54 2.48 8.32 5.12
CA ILE A 54 3.59 8.41 4.18
C ILE A 54 3.13 7.88 2.83
N HIS A 55 3.29 8.70 1.80
CA HIS A 55 2.98 8.31 0.43
C HIS A 55 4.25 7.84 -0.28
N VAL A 56 4.20 6.64 -0.84
CA VAL A 56 5.25 6.11 -1.70
C VAL A 56 4.76 6.19 -3.15
N ARG A 57 5.56 6.78 -4.01
CA ARG A 57 5.25 6.99 -5.43
C ARG A 57 6.31 6.32 -6.29
N HIS A 58 5.88 5.52 -7.26
CA HIS A 58 6.77 4.86 -8.19
C HIS A 58 7.13 5.78 -9.36
N ASP A 59 8.42 6.03 -9.56
CA ASP A 59 8.97 6.58 -10.81
C ASP A 59 9.67 5.46 -11.57
N SER A 60 9.00 4.92 -12.57
CA SER A 60 9.51 3.80 -13.34
C SER A 60 10.81 4.14 -14.08
N ARG A 61 11.77 3.22 -14.08
CA ARG A 61 12.98 3.33 -14.91
C ARG A 61 12.70 3.14 -16.40
N ASN A 62 11.59 2.45 -16.75
CA ASN A 62 11.17 2.32 -18.13
C ASN A 62 10.54 3.63 -18.61
N PRO A 63 11.10 4.30 -19.64
CA PRO A 63 10.57 5.57 -20.17
C PRO A 63 9.16 5.44 -20.74
N ASP A 64 8.75 4.25 -21.17
CA ASP A 64 7.43 4.00 -21.75
C ASP A 64 6.36 3.70 -20.68
N SER A 65 6.76 3.48 -19.43
CA SER A 65 5.83 3.22 -18.33
C SER A 65 4.83 4.35 -18.13
N LEU A 66 3.60 4.01 -17.83
CA LEU A 66 2.56 4.96 -17.41
C LEU A 66 2.90 5.65 -16.08
N LEU A 67 3.73 5.01 -15.25
CA LEU A 67 4.16 5.51 -13.95
C LEU A 67 5.49 6.28 -14.03
N LYS A 68 5.90 6.71 -15.22
CA LYS A 68 7.13 7.50 -15.40
C LYS A 68 6.87 8.97 -15.05
N ALA A 69 7.79 9.56 -14.29
CA ALA A 69 7.75 11.00 -13.97
C ALA A 69 7.61 11.85 -15.24
N GLY A 70 6.77 12.88 -15.18
CA GLY A 70 6.41 13.74 -16.31
C GLY A 70 5.25 13.23 -17.15
N LYS A 71 4.70 12.05 -16.87
CA LYS A 71 3.47 11.55 -17.51
C LYS A 71 2.25 11.76 -16.59
N PRO A 72 1.03 11.93 -17.13
CA PRO A 72 -0.18 12.08 -16.30
C PRO A 72 -0.40 10.93 -15.32
N GLY A 73 -0.06 9.70 -15.72
CA GLY A 73 -0.19 8.50 -14.88
C GLY A 73 0.75 8.47 -13.67
N TYR A 74 1.77 9.33 -13.63
CA TYR A 74 2.66 9.47 -12.48
C TYR A 74 1.99 10.15 -11.29
N GLU A 75 0.99 10.99 -11.53
CA GLU A 75 0.31 11.74 -10.48
C GLU A 75 -0.52 10.82 -9.57
N PHE A 76 -0.71 11.24 -8.32
CA PHE A 76 -1.58 10.53 -7.38
C PHE A 76 -3.03 10.53 -7.85
N LYS A 77 -3.77 9.49 -7.50
CA LYS A 77 -5.23 9.49 -7.63
C LYS A 77 -5.83 10.53 -6.67
N PRO A 78 -6.96 11.17 -7.05
CA PRO A 78 -7.62 12.16 -6.19
C PRO A 78 -7.92 11.65 -4.77
N GLU A 79 -8.29 10.37 -4.65
CA GLU A 79 -8.63 9.72 -3.39
C GLU A 79 -7.42 9.52 -2.45
N ALA A 80 -6.20 9.66 -2.97
CA ALA A 80 -4.96 9.46 -2.22
C ALA A 80 -3.98 10.63 -2.36
N MET A 81 -4.50 11.84 -2.57
CA MET A 81 -3.65 13.04 -2.61
C MET A 81 -3.01 13.30 -1.24
N PRO A 82 -1.68 13.46 -1.20
CA PRO A 82 -1.00 13.93 0.00
C PRO A 82 -1.51 15.31 0.44
N VAL A 83 -1.60 15.53 1.74
CA VAL A 83 -1.86 16.85 2.31
C VAL A 83 -0.57 17.42 2.93
N ASP A 84 -0.62 18.71 3.30
CA ASP A 84 0.54 19.39 3.91
C ASP A 84 1.04 18.62 5.14
N GLY A 85 2.35 18.37 5.18
CA GLY A 85 3.01 17.60 6.24
C GLY A 85 3.12 16.10 5.98
N GLU A 86 2.48 15.55 4.98
CA GLU A 86 2.62 14.13 4.59
C GLU A 86 3.80 13.94 3.63
N PRO A 87 4.82 13.16 4.03
CA PRO A 87 5.98 12.92 3.16
C PRO A 87 5.61 12.12 1.91
N VAL A 88 6.23 12.50 0.78
CA VAL A 88 6.20 11.73 -0.46
C VAL A 88 7.58 11.12 -0.69
N ILE A 89 7.64 9.80 -0.70
CA ILE A 89 8.85 9.02 -0.99
C ILE A 89 8.80 8.55 -2.45
N VAL A 90 9.78 8.92 -3.25
CA VAL A 90 9.88 8.45 -4.64
C VAL A 90 10.80 7.25 -4.71
N LYS A 91 10.30 6.14 -5.24
CA LYS A 91 11.07 4.91 -5.46
C LYS A 91 11.18 4.57 -6.95
N HIS A 92 12.23 3.83 -7.30
CA HIS A 92 12.52 3.39 -8.68
C HIS A 92 12.51 1.86 -8.84
N VAL A 93 12.19 1.13 -7.77
CA VAL A 93 12.08 -0.33 -7.71
C VAL A 93 10.83 -0.73 -6.93
N ASN A 94 10.51 -2.02 -6.82
CA ASN A 94 9.26 -2.45 -6.17
C ASN A 94 9.21 -2.12 -4.67
N SER A 95 10.32 -2.29 -3.94
CA SER A 95 10.34 -1.97 -2.50
C SER A 95 10.37 -0.47 -2.26
N GLY A 96 9.53 0.01 -1.34
CA GLY A 96 9.54 1.38 -0.83
C GLY A 96 10.77 1.74 -0.02
N PHE A 97 11.55 0.74 0.45
CA PHE A 97 12.73 0.94 1.29
C PHE A 97 14.04 1.01 0.51
N ILE A 98 14.09 0.49 -0.72
CA ILE A 98 15.33 0.41 -1.49
C ILE A 98 15.63 1.73 -2.21
N GLY A 99 16.75 2.35 -1.85
CA GLY A 99 17.21 3.61 -2.42
C GLY A 99 16.38 4.83 -1.99
N THR A 100 15.72 4.73 -0.84
CA THR A 100 14.91 5.79 -0.22
C THR A 100 15.30 5.99 1.24
N ASP A 101 14.80 7.03 1.87
CA ASP A 101 14.98 7.34 3.29
C ASP A 101 13.79 6.88 4.16
N LEU A 102 12.90 6.01 3.64
CA LEU A 102 11.68 5.59 4.33
C LEU A 102 11.97 4.99 5.73
N GLU A 103 12.92 4.04 5.82
CA GLU A 103 13.27 3.42 7.09
C GLU A 103 13.79 4.47 8.10
N GLN A 104 14.70 5.34 7.66
CA GLN A 104 15.25 6.38 8.52
C GLN A 104 14.17 7.29 9.09
N ARG A 105 13.20 7.70 8.26
CA ARG A 105 12.07 8.54 8.70
C ARG A 105 11.20 7.86 9.73
N LEU A 106 10.86 6.59 9.49
CA LEU A 106 10.03 5.80 10.41
C LEU A 106 10.71 5.66 11.77
N ARG A 107 11.99 5.27 11.78
CA ARG A 107 12.75 5.10 13.02
C ARG A 107 12.95 6.42 13.77
N ALA A 108 13.22 7.52 13.07
CA ALA A 108 13.38 8.84 13.68
C ALA A 108 12.11 9.34 14.39
N GLN A 109 10.94 8.88 13.96
CA GLN A 109 9.64 9.20 14.58
C GLN A 109 9.19 8.16 15.62
N GLY A 110 9.99 7.13 15.90
CA GLY A 110 9.63 6.05 16.81
C GLY A 110 8.47 5.17 16.30
N ILE A 111 8.25 5.15 14.99
CA ILE A 111 7.21 4.33 14.37
C ILE A 111 7.66 2.87 14.38
N HIS A 112 6.75 2.00 14.80
CA HIS A 112 6.97 0.57 14.89
C HIS A 112 5.94 -0.24 14.11
N ASP A 113 4.70 0.21 14.06
CA ASP A 113 3.58 -0.49 13.43
C ASP A 113 3.26 0.15 12.08
N LEU A 114 3.34 -0.64 11.00
CA LEU A 114 3.15 -0.16 9.63
C LEU A 114 1.92 -0.78 9.01
N PHE A 115 0.97 0.06 8.60
CA PHE A 115 -0.23 -0.34 7.88
C PHE A 115 -0.05 -0.01 6.40
N PHE A 116 -0.22 -1.00 5.54
CA PHE A 116 -0.01 -0.87 4.10
C PHE A 116 -1.31 -0.96 3.32
N ALA A 117 -1.46 -0.04 2.37
CA ALA A 117 -2.51 -0.05 1.35
C ALA A 117 -1.92 0.40 0.01
N GLY A 118 -2.52 0.02 -1.11
CA GLY A 118 -2.09 0.51 -2.43
C GLY A 118 -2.05 -0.51 -3.56
N ILE A 119 -1.20 -0.28 -4.56
CA ILE A 119 -1.20 -0.95 -5.87
C ILE A 119 0.25 -1.32 -6.29
N THR A 120 0.55 -2.56 -6.73
CA THR A 120 -0.31 -3.75 -6.76
C THR A 120 0.01 -4.67 -5.61
N THR A 121 -1.00 -5.42 -5.15
CA THR A 121 -0.88 -6.36 -4.02
C THR A 121 0.30 -7.32 -4.19
N ASP A 122 0.44 -7.90 -5.37
CA ASP A 122 1.41 -8.95 -5.71
C ASP A 122 2.83 -8.43 -6.01
N HIS A 123 3.00 -7.13 -6.27
CA HIS A 123 4.31 -6.54 -6.58
C HIS A 123 4.76 -5.55 -5.50
N CYS A 124 4.48 -4.25 -5.68
CA CYS A 124 5.04 -3.20 -4.83
C CYS A 124 4.58 -3.30 -3.37
N VAL A 125 3.30 -3.64 -3.13
CA VAL A 125 2.79 -3.86 -1.77
C VAL A 125 3.50 -5.05 -1.14
N SER A 126 3.42 -6.25 -1.76
CA SER A 126 4.05 -7.46 -1.23
C SER A 126 5.55 -7.30 -1.00
N THR A 127 6.28 -6.68 -1.94
CA THR A 127 7.72 -6.50 -1.81
C THR A 127 8.08 -5.54 -0.67
N THR A 128 7.32 -4.44 -0.51
CA THR A 128 7.55 -3.46 0.57
C THR A 128 7.20 -4.05 1.93
N VAL A 129 6.10 -4.78 2.04
CA VAL A 129 5.64 -5.49 3.24
C VAL A 129 6.70 -6.49 3.72
N ARG A 130 7.21 -7.34 2.84
CA ARG A 130 8.28 -8.30 3.18
C ARG A 130 9.53 -7.61 3.67
N MET A 131 9.93 -6.50 3.03
CA MET A 131 11.09 -5.73 3.47
C MET A 131 10.84 -5.09 4.84
N ALA A 132 9.66 -4.51 5.08
CA ALA A 132 9.31 -3.94 6.37
C ALA A 132 9.42 -4.97 7.51
N ALA A 133 8.89 -6.17 7.31
CA ALA A 133 8.98 -7.27 8.27
C ALA A 133 10.45 -7.69 8.51
N ASN A 134 11.25 -7.83 7.45
CA ASN A 134 12.68 -8.15 7.56
C ASN A 134 13.49 -7.07 8.26
N LEU A 135 13.04 -5.82 8.24
CA LEU A 135 13.62 -4.70 8.99
C LEU A 135 13.13 -4.64 10.45
N GLY A 136 12.24 -5.55 10.87
CA GLY A 136 11.76 -5.70 12.24
C GLY A 136 10.59 -4.81 12.62
N PHE A 137 9.84 -4.27 11.66
CA PHE A 137 8.57 -3.59 11.91
C PHE A 137 7.44 -4.60 12.15
N SER A 138 6.45 -4.24 12.96
CA SER A 138 5.15 -4.90 12.99
C SER A 138 4.34 -4.46 11.78
N VAL A 139 3.90 -5.40 10.95
CA VAL A 139 3.34 -5.09 9.64
C VAL A 139 1.90 -5.55 9.52
N PHE A 140 1.06 -4.67 8.99
CA PHE A 140 -0.35 -4.89 8.73
C PHE A 140 -0.66 -4.54 7.27
N VAL A 141 -1.53 -5.31 6.63
CA VAL A 141 -2.00 -5.04 5.27
C VAL A 141 -3.51 -4.92 5.28
N ILE A 142 -4.02 -3.79 4.79
CA ILE A 142 -5.45 -3.53 4.64
C ILE A 142 -5.89 -4.13 3.30
N GLU A 143 -6.47 -5.34 3.33
CA GLU A 143 -6.71 -6.15 2.13
C GLU A 143 -7.65 -5.48 1.13
N ASP A 144 -8.73 -4.87 1.61
CA ASP A 144 -9.74 -4.21 0.80
C ASP A 144 -9.31 -2.82 0.29
N ALA A 145 -8.18 -2.30 0.80
CA ALA A 145 -7.46 -1.12 0.28
C ALA A 145 -6.30 -1.49 -0.67
N CYS A 146 -6.15 -2.76 -1.04
CA CYS A 146 -5.11 -3.21 -1.96
C CYS A 146 -5.72 -3.72 -3.28
N VAL A 147 -5.05 -3.40 -4.39
CA VAL A 147 -5.51 -3.73 -5.75
C VAL A 147 -4.46 -4.52 -6.49
N THR A 148 -4.91 -5.47 -7.31
CA THR A 148 -4.12 -6.07 -8.38
C THR A 148 -4.95 -6.31 -9.63
N PHE A 149 -4.34 -6.87 -10.67
CA PHE A 149 -4.92 -7.11 -11.98
C PHE A 149 -4.83 -8.59 -12.35
N ASP A 150 -5.60 -9.01 -13.36
CA ASP A 150 -5.45 -10.33 -13.95
C ASP A 150 -4.00 -10.54 -14.41
N ARG A 151 -3.49 -11.76 -14.20
CA ARG A 151 -2.14 -12.14 -14.63
C ARG A 151 -2.18 -13.29 -15.63
N LYS A 152 -1.14 -13.41 -16.42
CA LYS A 152 -0.93 -14.61 -17.25
C LYS A 152 0.05 -15.55 -16.56
N ASP A 153 -0.31 -16.82 -16.48
CA ASP A 153 0.65 -17.85 -16.07
C ASP A 153 1.66 -18.16 -17.17
N LEU A 154 2.63 -19.02 -16.87
CA LEU A 154 3.68 -19.43 -17.83
C LEU A 154 3.14 -20.13 -19.09
N LYS A 155 1.90 -20.60 -19.07
CA LYS A 155 1.20 -21.25 -20.18
C LYS A 155 0.23 -20.30 -20.90
N GLY A 156 0.22 -19.01 -20.53
CA GLY A 156 -0.65 -17.98 -21.10
C GLY A 156 -2.10 -18.00 -20.58
N ARG A 157 -2.43 -18.84 -19.59
CA ARG A 157 -3.77 -18.88 -18.99
C ARG A 157 -3.97 -17.65 -18.10
N THR A 158 -5.17 -17.07 -18.11
CA THR A 158 -5.50 -15.97 -17.22
C THR A 158 -5.71 -16.49 -15.80
N ILE A 159 -4.99 -15.91 -14.84
CA ILE A 159 -5.24 -15.99 -13.41
C ILE A 159 -6.00 -14.73 -13.03
N ARG A 160 -7.16 -14.89 -12.42
CA ARG A 160 -8.03 -13.78 -12.07
C ARG A 160 -7.39 -12.90 -10.98
N ALA A 161 -7.65 -11.61 -11.02
CA ALA A 161 -7.13 -10.66 -10.04
C ALA A 161 -7.46 -11.04 -8.60
N GLU A 162 -8.65 -11.60 -8.34
CA GLU A 162 -9.04 -12.08 -7.02
C GLU A 162 -8.14 -13.24 -6.54
N ASP A 163 -7.80 -14.16 -7.43
CA ASP A 163 -6.94 -15.30 -7.09
C ASP A 163 -5.49 -14.83 -6.86
N VAL A 164 -4.98 -13.92 -7.71
CA VAL A 164 -3.66 -13.29 -7.54
C VAL A 164 -3.59 -12.57 -6.19
N HIS A 165 -4.60 -11.78 -5.86
CA HIS A 165 -4.71 -11.05 -4.60
C HIS A 165 -4.74 -12.00 -3.40
N SER A 166 -5.64 -12.97 -3.41
CA SER A 166 -5.81 -13.95 -2.33
C SER A 166 -4.53 -14.73 -2.04
N VAL A 167 -3.86 -15.25 -3.08
CA VAL A 167 -2.60 -16.00 -2.92
C VAL A 167 -1.48 -15.11 -2.42
N SER A 168 -1.39 -13.86 -2.92
CA SER A 168 -0.38 -12.89 -2.47
C SER A 168 -0.55 -12.56 -0.98
N LEU A 169 -1.78 -12.31 -0.53
CA LEU A 169 -2.07 -12.03 0.88
C LEU A 169 -1.87 -13.26 1.77
N ALA A 170 -2.27 -14.45 1.32
CA ALA A 170 -2.04 -15.69 2.05
C ALA A 170 -0.55 -15.97 2.26
N SER A 171 0.31 -15.58 1.31
CA SER A 171 1.77 -15.73 1.44
C SER A 171 2.41 -14.66 2.35
N LEU A 172 1.69 -13.61 2.70
CA LEU A 172 2.15 -12.58 3.65
C LEU A 172 1.65 -12.84 5.06
N HIS A 173 0.40 -13.32 5.18
CA HIS A 173 -0.28 -13.49 6.46
C HIS A 173 0.41 -14.52 7.34
N GLY A 174 0.68 -14.13 8.58
CA GLY A 174 1.31 -14.99 9.60
C GLY A 174 2.83 -15.05 9.57
N GLU A 175 3.46 -14.80 8.40
CA GLU A 175 4.94 -14.77 8.29
C GLU A 175 5.48 -13.34 8.25
N PHE A 176 4.94 -12.49 7.38
CA PHE A 176 5.44 -11.13 7.16
C PHE A 176 4.50 -10.06 7.69
N ALA A 177 3.21 -10.34 7.75
CA ALA A 177 2.21 -9.34 8.13
C ALA A 177 0.97 -9.98 8.75
N THR A 178 0.20 -9.17 9.47
CA THR A 178 -1.20 -9.46 9.75
C THR A 178 -2.05 -8.83 8.63
N VAL A 179 -2.81 -9.65 7.92
CA VAL A 179 -3.78 -9.19 6.92
C VAL A 179 -5.12 -9.00 7.60
N LEU A 180 -5.73 -7.84 7.39
CA LEU A 180 -7.01 -7.44 7.99
C LEU A 180 -7.82 -6.60 6.99
N SER A 181 -9.12 -6.47 7.19
CA SER A 181 -9.96 -5.54 6.44
C SER A 181 -9.97 -4.16 7.11
N PHE A 182 -10.34 -3.12 6.37
CA PHE A 182 -10.51 -1.79 6.96
C PHE A 182 -11.51 -1.80 8.12
N ASN A 183 -12.58 -2.60 8.02
CA ASN A 183 -13.57 -2.73 9.08
C ASN A 183 -13.06 -3.40 10.37
N ASP A 184 -11.87 -3.99 10.36
CA ASP A 184 -11.24 -4.57 11.55
C ASP A 184 -10.38 -3.53 12.29
N LEU A 185 -10.25 -2.31 11.74
CA LEU A 185 -9.54 -1.19 12.35
C LEU A 185 -10.48 -0.35 13.22
N SER A 186 -9.99 0.07 14.36
CA SER A 186 -10.62 1.07 15.21
C SER A 186 -9.61 2.13 15.63
N ALA A 187 -10.08 3.35 15.87
CA ALA A 187 -9.25 4.37 16.50
C ALA A 187 -8.86 3.91 17.90
N GLY A 188 -7.57 3.98 18.23
CA GLY A 188 -7.11 3.73 19.60
C GLY A 188 -7.76 4.72 20.55
N THR A 189 -8.32 4.21 21.64
CA THR A 189 -8.73 5.11 22.73
C THR A 189 -7.46 5.79 23.27
N ARG A 190 -7.40 7.12 23.18
CA ARG A 190 -6.35 7.89 23.83
C ARG A 190 -6.51 7.67 25.35
N SER A 191 -5.58 6.93 25.95
CA SER A 191 -5.43 6.87 27.41
C SER A 191 -4.75 8.13 27.92
#